data_63a6e327213a53614c12d91df5f93ff1
#
_entry.id   63a6e327213a53614c12d91df5f93ff1
#
_cell.length_a   1.000
_cell.length_b   1.000
_cell.length_c   1.000
_cell.angle_alpha   90.00
_cell.angle_beta   90.00
_cell.angle_gamma   90.00
#
_symmetry.space_group_name_H-M   'P 1'
#
loop_
_entity.id
_entity.type
_entity.pdbx_description
1 polymer ?
#
loop_
_entity_poly.entity_id
_entity_poly.type
_entity_poly.pdbx_seq_one_letter_code
_entity_poly.pdbx_strand_id
1 'polypeptide(L)'
;KVLKKDYTESEVSLNELFSNSEDYLQLAGDMKSQDLAILRLLLAILLSVYTRFDADDTPYSWLDLDDKWRVTRTDNDGFNSQKLKLGDTWRSLYDQKTFSKKVFDYLNLYQAKFNLFGEDPFYQVNRQVYDQNVPENKKVAKGAGTVSVKQINRLISESNNSPALFSPKSGIEKDSVNNAELVRWLITYQNFTGVTDKTKVKSKDKFSVSPGWLYSINPVYIKGKTLFDTLMLNLSLVTNDSADGTNWLNSQRPVWEYDDINDYLQQRLNGVYPDNLSELYTVWSRMIHVDWQNGQPVIF
;
A
#
# COMPACT_ATOMS: atom_id res chain seq x y z
N LYS A 1 -0.04 9.92 -9.13
CA LYS A 1 0.43 10.69 -10.29
C LYS A 1 0.45 9.78 -11.50
N VAL A 2 -0.10 10.22 -12.63
CA VAL A 2 -0.28 9.44 -13.87
C VAL A 2 0.24 10.21 -15.08
N LEU A 3 0.63 9.47 -16.13
CA LEU A 3 0.94 9.99 -17.46
C LEU A 3 -0.26 9.76 -18.37
N LYS A 4 -0.81 10.83 -18.93
CA LYS A 4 -1.93 10.79 -19.87
C LYS A 4 -1.48 10.45 -21.30
N LYS A 5 -2.44 10.14 -22.18
CA LYS A 5 -2.19 9.83 -23.60
C LYS A 5 -1.56 10.99 -24.38
N ASP A 6 -1.74 12.22 -23.93
CA ASP A 6 -1.11 13.42 -24.49
C ASP A 6 0.30 13.71 -23.91
N TYR A 7 0.82 12.77 -23.12
CA TYR A 7 2.11 12.85 -22.42
C TYR A 7 2.20 13.95 -21.35
N THR A 8 1.08 14.49 -20.90
CA THR A 8 1.04 15.35 -19.71
C THR A 8 0.90 14.52 -18.43
N GLU A 9 1.49 15.00 -17.34
CA GLU A 9 1.38 14.39 -16.03
C GLU A 9 0.27 15.04 -15.20
N SER A 10 -0.42 14.26 -14.39
CA SER A 10 -1.50 14.74 -13.52
C SER A 10 -1.51 14.00 -12.19
N GLU A 11 -1.79 14.70 -11.10
CA GLU A 11 -2.16 14.09 -9.83
C GLU A 11 -3.66 13.83 -9.82
N VAL A 12 -4.04 12.60 -9.47
CA VAL A 12 -5.42 12.13 -9.51
C VAL A 12 -5.75 11.40 -8.22
N SER A 13 -7.02 11.39 -7.83
CA SER A 13 -7.52 10.56 -6.74
C SER A 13 -7.53 9.07 -7.12
N LEU A 14 -7.69 8.17 -6.15
CA LEU A 14 -7.86 6.73 -6.43
C LEU A 14 -9.11 6.47 -7.24
N ASN A 15 -10.22 7.15 -6.94
CA ASN A 15 -11.46 7.04 -7.72
C ASN A 15 -11.24 7.44 -9.18
N GLU A 16 -10.62 8.59 -9.42
CA GLU A 16 -10.31 9.07 -10.77
C GLU A 16 -9.34 8.14 -11.49
N LEU A 17 -8.34 7.59 -10.76
CA LEU A 17 -7.38 6.66 -11.34
C LEU A 17 -8.07 5.39 -11.87
N PHE A 18 -8.93 4.77 -11.06
CA PHE A 18 -9.63 3.55 -11.49
C PHE A 18 -10.68 3.83 -12.56
N SER A 19 -11.41 4.96 -12.48
CA SER A 19 -12.40 5.35 -13.49
C SER A 19 -11.80 5.56 -14.87
N ASN A 20 -10.59 6.13 -14.93
CA ASN A 20 -9.97 6.56 -16.19
C ASN A 20 -8.68 5.78 -16.49
N SER A 21 -8.51 4.59 -15.89
CA SER A 21 -7.26 3.81 -16.03
C SER A 21 -6.90 3.46 -17.47
N GLU A 22 -7.90 3.32 -18.36
CA GLU A 22 -7.70 3.10 -19.79
C GLU A 22 -7.18 4.35 -20.52
N ASP A 23 -7.40 5.56 -19.97
CA ASP A 23 -6.95 6.82 -20.55
C ASP A 23 -5.55 7.23 -20.12
N TYR A 24 -4.96 6.54 -19.16
CA TYR A 24 -3.62 6.77 -18.69
C TYR A 24 -2.64 5.77 -19.32
N LEU A 25 -1.47 6.26 -19.72
CA LEU A 25 -0.40 5.39 -20.25
C LEU A 25 0.27 4.59 -19.13
N GLN A 26 0.51 5.20 -17.98
CA GLN A 26 1.23 4.58 -16.86
C GLN A 26 1.17 5.45 -15.60
N LEU A 27 1.63 4.90 -14.49
CA LEU A 27 2.02 5.69 -13.33
C LEU A 27 3.21 6.58 -13.69
N ALA A 28 3.26 7.78 -13.10
CA ALA A 28 4.28 8.78 -13.33
C ALA A 28 4.80 9.35 -12.01
N GLY A 29 5.14 8.49 -11.09
CA GLY A 29 5.78 8.86 -9.83
C GLY A 29 7.16 9.48 -10.04
N ASP A 30 7.74 9.94 -8.96
CA ASP A 30 9.03 10.62 -8.98
C ASP A 30 10.18 9.68 -9.38
N MET A 31 9.98 8.36 -9.20
CA MET A 31 10.92 7.32 -9.66
C MET A 31 10.19 5.98 -9.87
N LYS A 32 10.79 5.06 -10.64
CA LYS A 32 10.17 3.77 -10.98
C LYS A 32 9.91 2.85 -9.80
N SER A 33 10.72 2.92 -8.75
CA SER A 33 10.45 2.20 -7.51
C SER A 33 9.18 2.72 -6.79
N GLN A 34 8.90 4.02 -6.88
CA GLN A 34 7.65 4.59 -6.38
C GLN A 34 6.46 4.10 -7.19
N ASP A 35 6.56 4.06 -8.53
CA ASP A 35 5.51 3.50 -9.39
C ASP A 35 5.17 2.06 -9.00
N LEU A 36 6.18 1.23 -8.72
CA LEU A 36 5.95 -0.14 -8.27
C LEU A 36 5.29 -0.21 -6.90
N ALA A 37 5.70 0.62 -5.95
CA ALA A 37 5.09 0.66 -4.62
C ALA A 37 3.59 1.06 -4.71
N ILE A 38 3.28 2.05 -5.55
CA ILE A 38 1.90 2.46 -5.85
C ILE A 38 1.13 1.35 -6.58
N LEU A 39 1.74 0.68 -7.57
CA LEU A 39 1.12 -0.44 -8.28
C LEU A 39 0.68 -1.55 -7.30
N ARG A 40 1.52 -1.89 -6.32
CA ARG A 40 1.17 -2.87 -5.27
C ARG A 40 -0.04 -2.45 -4.45
N LEU A 41 -0.13 -1.17 -4.06
CA LEU A 41 -1.31 -0.62 -3.38
C LEU A 41 -2.57 -0.80 -4.23
N LEU A 42 -2.50 -0.43 -5.52
CA LEU A 42 -3.64 -0.54 -6.44
C LEU A 42 -4.06 -2.00 -6.65
N LEU A 43 -3.10 -2.91 -6.78
CA LEU A 43 -3.37 -4.34 -6.88
C LEU A 43 -3.98 -4.90 -5.58
N ALA A 44 -3.57 -4.43 -4.40
CA ALA A 44 -4.18 -4.85 -3.14
C ALA A 44 -5.67 -4.46 -3.06
N ILE A 45 -6.04 -3.28 -3.56
CA ILE A 45 -7.45 -2.85 -3.67
C ILE A 45 -8.21 -3.79 -4.61
N LEU A 46 -7.69 -4.03 -5.82
CA LEU A 46 -8.34 -4.89 -6.80
C LEU A 46 -8.46 -6.34 -6.33
N LEU A 47 -7.43 -6.88 -5.68
CA LEU A 47 -7.47 -8.21 -5.06
C LEU A 47 -8.56 -8.28 -3.99
N SER A 48 -8.63 -7.28 -3.10
CA SER A 48 -9.65 -7.25 -2.04
C SER A 48 -11.07 -7.20 -2.59
N VAL A 49 -11.27 -6.58 -3.75
CA VAL A 49 -12.59 -6.54 -4.41
C VAL A 49 -12.85 -7.84 -5.19
N TYR A 50 -12.00 -8.18 -6.14
CA TYR A 50 -12.31 -9.22 -7.13
C TYR A 50 -12.04 -10.67 -6.65
N THR A 51 -11.49 -10.85 -5.47
CA THR A 51 -11.54 -12.16 -4.79
C THR A 51 -12.84 -12.36 -3.99
N ARG A 52 -13.69 -11.33 -3.87
CA ARG A 52 -14.97 -11.36 -3.14
C ARG A 52 -16.18 -11.20 -4.04
N PHE A 53 -16.03 -10.43 -5.12
CA PHE A 53 -17.09 -10.12 -6.08
C PHE A 53 -16.63 -10.41 -7.50
N ASP A 54 -17.56 -10.82 -8.34
CA ASP A 54 -17.32 -10.98 -9.77
C ASP A 54 -17.38 -9.64 -10.52
N ALA A 55 -17.22 -9.68 -11.84
CA ALA A 55 -17.25 -8.48 -12.69
C ALA A 55 -18.61 -7.78 -12.75
N ASP A 56 -19.68 -8.48 -12.38
CA ASP A 56 -21.07 -7.98 -12.33
C ASP A 56 -21.47 -7.55 -10.90
N ASP A 57 -20.49 -7.34 -10.02
CA ASP A 57 -20.67 -6.91 -8.62
C ASP A 57 -21.39 -7.93 -7.72
N THR A 58 -21.48 -9.20 -8.14
CA THR A 58 -22.12 -10.25 -7.37
C THR A 58 -21.12 -10.91 -6.42
N PRO A 59 -21.43 -11.07 -5.13
CA PRO A 59 -20.55 -11.77 -4.21
C PRO A 59 -20.45 -13.24 -4.59
N TYR A 60 -19.27 -13.84 -4.42
CA TYR A 60 -19.09 -15.26 -4.67
C TYR A 60 -19.85 -16.09 -3.62
N SER A 61 -20.59 -17.11 -4.09
CA SER A 61 -21.47 -17.96 -3.25
C SER A 61 -20.71 -18.83 -2.24
N TRP A 62 -19.41 -19.00 -2.39
CA TRP A 62 -18.56 -19.75 -1.45
C TRP A 62 -17.97 -18.91 -0.32
N LEU A 63 -18.33 -17.61 -0.24
CA LEU A 63 -17.83 -16.68 0.76
C LEU A 63 -18.98 -16.13 1.61
N ASP A 64 -18.79 -16.13 2.92
CA ASP A 64 -19.57 -15.30 3.82
C ASP A 64 -18.76 -14.00 4.10
N LEU A 65 -19.40 -12.85 3.88
CA LEU A 65 -18.79 -11.54 4.08
C LEU A 65 -19.47 -10.82 5.26
N ASP A 66 -18.68 -10.07 6.03
CA ASP A 66 -19.22 -9.17 7.04
C ASP A 66 -19.68 -7.82 6.42
N ASP A 67 -20.16 -6.91 7.26
CA ASP A 67 -20.62 -5.56 6.86
C ASP A 67 -19.49 -4.70 6.26
N LYS A 68 -18.23 -5.04 6.51
CA LYS A 68 -17.03 -4.43 5.92
C LYS A 68 -16.48 -5.21 4.73
N TRP A 69 -17.27 -6.15 4.22
CA TRP A 69 -16.93 -7.05 3.11
C TRP A 69 -15.72 -7.95 3.36
N ARG A 70 -15.31 -8.13 4.60
CA ARG A 70 -14.23 -9.05 4.94
C ARG A 70 -14.76 -10.48 4.94
N VAL A 71 -13.93 -11.40 4.48
CA VAL A 71 -14.27 -12.82 4.46
C VAL A 71 -14.29 -13.36 5.89
N THR A 72 -15.44 -13.83 6.34
CA THR A 72 -15.62 -14.45 7.66
C THR A 72 -15.61 -15.96 7.60
N ARG A 73 -16.01 -16.52 6.45
CA ARG A 73 -16.00 -17.96 6.18
C ARG A 73 -15.80 -18.20 4.69
N THR A 74 -15.11 -19.28 4.39
CA THR A 74 -14.92 -19.80 3.04
C THR A 74 -15.38 -21.24 2.97
N ASP A 75 -16.18 -21.57 1.96
CA ASP A 75 -16.44 -22.94 1.56
C ASP A 75 -15.36 -23.37 0.57
N ASN A 76 -14.56 -24.35 0.95
CA ASN A 76 -13.45 -24.86 0.13
C ASN A 76 -13.87 -26.00 -0.79
N ASP A 77 -15.14 -26.43 -0.74
CA ASP A 77 -15.66 -27.44 -1.66
C ASP A 77 -15.77 -26.84 -3.09
N GLY A 78 -15.14 -27.49 -4.04
CA GLY A 78 -15.21 -27.04 -5.43
C GLY A 78 -14.12 -26.08 -5.88
N PHE A 79 -12.94 -26.13 -5.30
CA PHE A 79 -11.78 -25.28 -5.63
C PHE A 79 -11.52 -25.05 -7.13
N ASN A 80 -11.65 -26.08 -7.96
CA ASN A 80 -11.48 -25.93 -9.41
C ASN A 80 -12.56 -25.04 -10.06
N SER A 81 -13.81 -25.13 -9.59
CA SER A 81 -14.90 -24.27 -10.08
C SER A 81 -14.73 -22.82 -9.60
N GLN A 82 -14.21 -22.61 -8.40
CA GLN A 82 -13.87 -21.29 -7.88
C GLN A 82 -12.77 -20.64 -8.70
N LYS A 83 -11.70 -21.39 -9.04
CA LYS A 83 -10.63 -20.91 -9.97
C LYS A 83 -11.17 -20.50 -11.32
N LEU A 84 -12.03 -21.30 -11.92
CA LEU A 84 -12.64 -20.97 -13.21
C LEU A 84 -13.44 -19.67 -13.11
N LYS A 85 -14.25 -19.51 -12.07
CA LYS A 85 -15.05 -18.30 -11.86
C LYS A 85 -14.18 -17.05 -11.69
N LEU A 86 -13.09 -17.14 -10.91
CA LEU A 86 -12.12 -16.04 -10.78
C LEU A 86 -11.45 -15.72 -12.12
N GLY A 87 -11.12 -16.73 -12.91
CA GLY A 87 -10.59 -16.58 -14.27
C GLY A 87 -11.59 -15.90 -15.21
N ASP A 88 -12.87 -16.26 -15.12
CA ASP A 88 -13.95 -15.62 -15.90
C ASP A 88 -14.15 -14.16 -15.49
N THR A 89 -14.08 -13.85 -14.20
CA THR A 89 -14.09 -12.46 -13.69
C THR A 89 -12.94 -11.67 -14.28
N TRP A 90 -11.72 -12.21 -14.26
CA TRP A 90 -10.57 -11.53 -14.85
C TRP A 90 -10.76 -11.26 -16.34
N ARG A 91 -11.26 -12.25 -17.12
CA ARG A 91 -11.51 -12.08 -18.55
C ARG A 91 -12.59 -11.05 -18.81
N SER A 92 -13.70 -11.09 -18.08
CA SER A 92 -14.80 -10.15 -18.22
C SER A 92 -14.33 -8.71 -17.99
N LEU A 93 -13.57 -8.46 -16.92
CA LEU A 93 -12.98 -7.14 -16.65
C LEU A 93 -12.04 -6.69 -17.77
N TYR A 94 -11.17 -7.60 -18.22
CA TYR A 94 -10.21 -7.30 -19.28
C TYR A 94 -10.89 -6.96 -20.61
N ASP A 95 -11.96 -7.66 -20.97
CA ASP A 95 -12.74 -7.42 -22.19
C ASP A 95 -13.56 -6.13 -22.11
N GLN A 96 -14.11 -5.80 -20.94
CA GLN A 96 -14.85 -4.56 -20.68
C GLN A 96 -13.96 -3.31 -20.64
N LYS A 97 -12.65 -3.47 -20.38
CA LYS A 97 -11.70 -2.35 -20.22
C LYS A 97 -12.06 -1.36 -19.12
N THR A 98 -12.78 -1.81 -18.11
CA THR A 98 -13.21 -0.97 -16.97
C THR A 98 -13.31 -1.79 -15.70
N PHE A 99 -13.14 -1.14 -14.56
CA PHE A 99 -13.41 -1.74 -13.25
C PHE A 99 -14.86 -1.52 -12.86
N SER A 100 -15.43 -2.51 -12.17
CA SER A 100 -16.83 -2.48 -11.73
C SER A 100 -17.05 -1.45 -10.61
N LYS A 101 -18.34 -1.15 -10.36
CA LYS A 101 -18.74 -0.22 -9.30
C LYS A 101 -18.23 -0.63 -7.91
N LYS A 102 -18.02 -1.92 -7.65
CA LYS A 102 -17.52 -2.42 -6.36
C LYS A 102 -16.17 -1.86 -5.95
N VAL A 103 -15.29 -1.51 -6.89
CA VAL A 103 -14.01 -0.86 -6.56
C VAL A 103 -14.26 0.49 -5.88
N PHE A 104 -15.19 1.29 -6.40
CA PHE A 104 -15.52 2.62 -5.84
C PHE A 104 -16.29 2.51 -4.53
N ASP A 105 -17.21 1.56 -4.43
CA ASP A 105 -17.94 1.27 -3.19
C ASP A 105 -16.98 0.80 -2.08
N TYR A 106 -15.96 0.00 -2.43
CA TYR A 106 -14.90 -0.42 -1.50
C TYR A 106 -14.05 0.75 -1.02
N LEU A 107 -13.63 1.63 -1.93
CA LEU A 107 -12.89 2.84 -1.56
C LEU A 107 -13.70 3.76 -0.65
N ASN A 108 -15.01 3.88 -0.88
CA ASN A 108 -15.91 4.63 -0.02
C ASN A 108 -16.08 3.97 1.37
N LEU A 109 -16.22 2.64 1.41
CA LEU A 109 -16.33 1.87 2.65
C LEU A 109 -15.12 2.09 3.58
N TYR A 110 -13.94 2.14 2.99
CA TYR A 110 -12.67 2.33 3.73
C TYR A 110 -12.13 3.77 3.64
N GLN A 111 -12.92 4.75 3.25
CA GLN A 111 -12.47 6.14 3.03
C GLN A 111 -11.73 6.72 4.24
N ALA A 112 -12.17 6.43 5.46
CA ALA A 112 -11.53 6.91 6.69
C ALA A 112 -10.08 6.39 6.82
N LYS A 113 -9.81 5.16 6.37
CA LYS A 113 -8.47 4.53 6.41
C LYS A 113 -7.51 5.07 5.34
N PHE A 114 -8.02 5.76 4.31
CA PHE A 114 -7.22 6.44 3.29
C PHE A 114 -6.95 7.92 3.61
N ASN A 115 -7.37 8.40 4.79
CA ASN A 115 -7.11 9.76 5.23
C ASN A 115 -5.72 9.86 5.88
N LEU A 116 -4.88 10.78 5.38
CA LEU A 116 -3.53 11.00 5.93
C LEU A 116 -3.55 11.50 7.39
N PHE A 117 -4.63 12.20 7.79
CA PHE A 117 -4.79 12.86 9.10
C PHE A 117 -5.97 12.30 9.90
N GLY A 118 -6.49 11.14 9.53
CA GLY A 118 -7.60 10.49 10.22
C GLY A 118 -7.21 9.93 11.60
N GLU A 119 -8.18 9.36 12.29
CA GLU A 119 -7.94 8.62 13.55
C GLU A 119 -7.05 7.40 13.32
N ASP A 120 -7.25 6.71 12.18
CA ASP A 120 -6.40 5.64 11.69
C ASP A 120 -5.69 6.10 10.41
N PRO A 121 -4.62 6.89 10.53
CA PRO A 121 -4.04 7.59 9.41
C PRO A 121 -3.34 6.63 8.43
N PHE A 122 -3.44 6.94 7.16
CA PHE A 122 -2.97 6.11 6.07
C PHE A 122 -1.47 5.83 6.12
N TYR A 123 -1.07 4.55 6.10
CA TYR A 123 0.32 4.06 6.12
C TYR A 123 1.15 4.51 7.33
N GLN A 124 0.52 4.87 8.40
CA GLN A 124 1.13 5.29 9.65
C GLN A 124 0.20 5.01 10.84
N VAL A 125 0.67 5.22 12.04
CA VAL A 125 -0.15 5.17 13.25
C VAL A 125 -0.48 6.58 13.74
N ASN A 126 -1.58 6.74 14.46
CA ASN A 126 -1.87 7.98 15.14
C ASN A 126 -0.89 8.21 16.32
N ARG A 127 -0.86 9.43 16.84
CA ARG A 127 0.04 9.82 17.92
C ARG A 127 -0.13 8.97 19.19
N GLN A 128 -1.36 8.63 19.53
CA GLN A 128 -1.64 7.85 20.73
C GLN A 128 -1.05 6.44 20.62
N VAL A 129 -1.29 5.76 19.51
CA VAL A 129 -0.74 4.43 19.22
C VAL A 129 0.79 4.49 19.19
N TYR A 130 1.37 5.51 18.53
CA TYR A 130 2.81 5.69 18.50
C TYR A 130 3.40 5.83 19.91
N ASP A 131 2.89 6.78 20.69
CA ASP A 131 3.39 7.06 22.06
C ASP A 131 3.19 5.90 23.04
N GLN A 132 2.18 5.04 22.81
CA GLN A 132 1.98 3.81 23.57
C GLN A 132 3.05 2.75 23.30
N ASN A 133 3.57 2.70 22.10
CA ASN A 133 4.48 1.65 21.64
C ASN A 133 5.97 2.02 21.73
N VAL A 134 6.33 3.28 21.93
CA VAL A 134 7.73 3.72 22.01
C VAL A 134 8.20 4.01 23.45
N PRO A 135 9.51 3.95 23.74
CA PRO A 135 10.05 4.40 25.02
C PRO A 135 9.74 5.87 25.32
N GLU A 136 9.68 6.24 26.60
CA GLU A 136 9.28 7.58 27.06
C GLU A 136 10.07 8.73 26.39
N ASN A 137 11.37 8.53 26.19
CA ASN A 137 12.25 9.52 25.54
C ASN A 137 12.10 9.61 24.03
N LYS A 138 11.24 8.78 23.42
CA LYS A 138 10.94 8.74 21.97
C LYS A 138 9.52 9.18 21.64
N LYS A 139 8.72 9.49 22.63
CA LYS A 139 7.37 10.02 22.42
C LYS A 139 7.38 11.31 21.61
N VAL A 140 6.32 11.55 20.87
CA VAL A 140 6.16 12.73 19.99
C VAL A 140 6.42 14.04 20.75
N ALA A 141 5.91 14.17 21.97
CA ALA A 141 6.09 15.38 22.79
C ALA A 141 7.57 15.65 23.21
N LYS A 142 8.45 14.67 23.11
CA LYS A 142 9.85 14.77 23.59
C LYS A 142 10.89 14.66 22.46
N GLY A 143 10.45 14.38 21.24
CA GLY A 143 11.33 14.16 20.11
C GLY A 143 11.18 15.22 19.02
N ALA A 144 12.26 15.46 18.30
CA ALA A 144 12.26 16.33 17.12
C ALA A 144 11.96 15.55 15.81
N GLY A 145 11.38 14.35 15.93
CA GLY A 145 11.28 13.40 14.82
C GLY A 145 12.55 12.55 14.66
N THR A 146 12.39 11.35 14.15
CA THR A 146 13.51 10.40 13.96
C THR A 146 13.81 10.10 12.50
N VAL A 147 12.89 10.44 11.62
CA VAL A 147 13.01 10.21 10.17
C VAL A 147 12.95 11.55 9.47
N SER A 148 14.03 11.93 8.82
CA SER A 148 14.03 13.17 8.03
C SER A 148 13.31 12.94 6.69
N VAL A 149 12.70 13.97 6.15
CA VAL A 149 12.02 13.91 4.84
C VAL A 149 12.94 13.39 3.76
N LYS A 150 14.24 13.77 3.80
CA LYS A 150 15.27 13.26 2.87
C LYS A 150 15.49 11.73 2.94
N GLN A 151 15.18 11.08 4.07
CA GLN A 151 15.26 9.61 4.18
C GLN A 151 14.05 8.92 3.53
N ILE A 152 12.92 9.60 3.49
CA ILE A 152 11.71 9.14 2.83
C ILE A 152 11.77 9.44 1.33
N ASN A 153 12.11 10.67 0.97
CA ASN A 153 12.19 11.10 -0.42
C ASN A 153 13.56 10.73 -1.01
N ARG A 154 13.58 9.67 -1.79
CA ARG A 154 14.80 9.10 -2.42
C ARG A 154 15.40 9.95 -3.53
N LEU A 155 14.72 10.99 -3.98
CA LEU A 155 15.30 11.98 -4.92
C LEU A 155 16.26 12.94 -4.24
N ILE A 156 16.26 12.99 -2.90
CA ILE A 156 17.14 13.88 -2.14
C ILE A 156 18.38 13.11 -1.70
N SER A 157 19.55 13.70 -1.85
CA SER A 157 20.79 13.13 -1.32
C SER A 157 20.71 13.01 0.21
N GLU A 158 20.89 11.82 0.75
CA GLU A 158 20.90 11.56 2.19
C GLU A 158 22.20 12.03 2.86
N SER A 159 23.30 12.12 2.11
CA SER A 159 24.61 12.45 2.66
C SER A 159 24.82 13.95 2.72
N ASN A 160 25.17 14.45 3.89
CA ASN A 160 25.63 15.85 4.02
C ASN A 160 26.96 16.09 3.27
N ASN A 161 27.66 15.02 2.89
CA ASN A 161 28.94 15.05 2.17
C ASN A 161 28.77 14.86 0.65
N SER A 162 27.57 14.54 0.18
CA SER A 162 27.30 14.41 -1.26
C SER A 162 26.95 15.77 -1.84
N PRO A 163 27.55 16.17 -2.96
CA PRO A 163 27.14 17.38 -3.64
C PRO A 163 25.68 17.32 -4.03
N ALA A 164 24.92 18.39 -3.78
CA ALA A 164 23.50 18.51 -4.17
C ALA A 164 23.33 18.79 -5.68
N LEU A 165 24.35 18.54 -6.48
CA LEU A 165 24.44 18.94 -7.92
C LEU A 165 23.29 18.39 -8.77
N PHE A 166 22.75 17.23 -8.43
CA PHE A 166 21.68 16.58 -9.18
C PHE A 166 20.42 16.33 -8.33
N SER A 167 20.37 16.92 -7.14
CA SER A 167 19.18 16.83 -6.31
C SER A 167 18.11 17.78 -6.83
N PRO A 168 16.86 17.32 -7.07
CA PRO A 168 15.77 18.19 -7.51
C PRO A 168 15.36 19.20 -6.44
N LYS A 169 15.72 18.96 -5.19
CA LYS A 169 15.50 19.88 -4.06
C LYS A 169 16.79 20.08 -3.29
N SER A 170 17.06 21.29 -2.89
CA SER A 170 18.28 21.66 -2.15
C SER A 170 18.00 22.69 -1.06
N GLY A 171 18.94 22.88 -0.16
CA GLY A 171 18.83 23.87 0.91
C GLY A 171 17.59 23.62 1.81
N ILE A 172 16.81 24.66 2.02
CA ILE A 172 15.58 24.61 2.86
C ILE A 172 14.42 23.88 2.18
N GLU A 173 14.45 23.73 0.86
CA GLU A 173 13.36 23.08 0.11
C GLU A 173 13.41 21.54 0.20
N LYS A 174 14.53 20.97 0.64
CA LYS A 174 14.69 19.51 0.74
C LYS A 174 13.72 18.86 1.72
N ASP A 175 13.25 19.59 2.71
CA ASP A 175 12.29 19.12 3.71
C ASP A 175 10.85 19.56 3.38
N SER A 176 10.65 20.30 2.28
CA SER A 176 9.33 20.75 1.84
C SER A 176 8.68 19.72 0.94
N VAL A 177 7.53 19.20 1.35
CA VAL A 177 6.69 18.26 0.59
C VAL A 177 5.22 18.63 0.76
N ASN A 178 4.43 18.46 -0.29
CA ASN A 178 2.97 18.53 -0.17
C ASN A 178 2.38 17.18 0.26
N ASN A 179 1.09 17.15 0.60
CA ASN A 179 0.44 15.93 1.07
C ASN A 179 0.47 14.79 0.05
N ALA A 180 0.25 15.08 -1.22
CA ALA A 180 0.23 14.07 -2.28
C ALA A 180 1.63 13.47 -2.50
N GLU A 181 2.67 14.30 -2.48
CA GLU A 181 4.05 13.87 -2.53
C GLU A 181 4.41 13.03 -1.30
N LEU A 182 4.05 13.49 -0.10
CA LEU A 182 4.31 12.76 1.14
C LEU A 182 3.67 11.37 1.13
N VAL A 183 2.41 11.25 0.74
CA VAL A 183 1.72 9.95 0.67
C VAL A 183 2.45 8.98 -0.27
N ARG A 184 2.83 9.43 -1.47
CA ARG A 184 3.58 8.59 -2.41
C ARG A 184 4.90 8.11 -1.81
N TRP A 185 5.61 8.99 -1.10
CA TRP A 185 6.88 8.63 -0.46
C TRP A 185 6.70 7.77 0.78
N LEU A 186 5.62 7.92 1.56
CA LEU A 186 5.30 7.02 2.68
C LEU A 186 5.09 5.59 2.19
N ILE A 187 4.30 5.41 1.12
CA ILE A 187 4.08 4.09 0.51
C ILE A 187 5.42 3.51 0.03
N THR A 188 6.23 4.32 -0.65
CA THR A 188 7.55 3.91 -1.14
C THR A 188 8.49 3.53 0.00
N TYR A 189 8.52 4.33 1.05
CA TYR A 189 9.32 4.09 2.25
C TYR A 189 8.98 2.75 2.91
N GLN A 190 7.70 2.45 3.09
CA GLN A 190 7.26 1.17 3.66
C GLN A 190 7.71 -0.04 2.81
N ASN A 191 7.88 0.12 1.51
CA ASN A 191 8.30 -0.95 0.60
C ASN A 191 9.83 -1.10 0.49
N PHE A 192 10.58 0.01 0.56
CA PHE A 192 12.00 0.05 0.21
C PHE A 192 12.92 0.54 1.35
N THR A 193 12.42 0.67 2.58
CA THR A 193 13.26 1.11 3.71
C THR A 193 14.46 0.20 3.93
N GLY A 194 15.62 0.81 4.11
CA GLY A 194 16.85 0.10 4.44
C GLY A 194 16.92 -0.42 5.88
N VAL A 195 18.10 -0.89 6.27
CA VAL A 195 18.33 -1.57 7.56
C VAL A 195 18.49 -0.61 8.74
N THR A 196 18.76 0.68 8.47
CA THR A 196 19.27 1.62 9.49
C THR A 196 18.18 2.32 10.29
N ASP A 197 17.02 2.55 9.71
CA ASP A 197 15.96 3.39 10.30
C ASP A 197 14.93 2.54 11.06
N LYS A 198 15.32 2.06 12.26
CA LYS A 198 14.46 1.19 13.06
C LYS A 198 13.84 1.95 14.21
N THR A 199 12.53 2.04 14.22
CA THR A 199 11.79 2.51 15.40
C THR A 199 11.96 1.50 16.54
N LYS A 200 12.43 1.98 17.68
CA LYS A 200 12.48 1.18 18.90
C LYS A 200 11.10 1.19 19.55
N VAL A 201 10.55 0.01 19.78
CA VAL A 201 9.34 -0.17 20.57
C VAL A 201 9.71 -0.46 22.04
N LYS A 202 8.74 -0.34 22.96
CA LYS A 202 8.95 -0.52 24.42
C LYS A 202 9.43 -1.92 24.79
N SER A 203 8.93 -2.95 24.15
CA SER A 203 9.54 -4.27 24.20
C SER A 203 10.91 -4.12 23.56
N LYS A 204 11.95 -4.70 24.08
CA LYS A 204 13.32 -4.63 23.53
C LYS A 204 13.41 -4.99 22.04
N ASP A 205 12.31 -5.39 21.45
CA ASP A 205 12.16 -5.78 20.07
C ASP A 205 12.02 -4.54 19.16
N LYS A 206 12.47 -4.67 17.94
CA LYS A 206 12.35 -3.64 16.92
C LYS A 206 11.10 -3.92 16.08
N PHE A 207 10.27 -2.91 15.86
CA PHE A 207 9.20 -3.05 14.89
C PHE A 207 9.81 -3.40 13.53
N SER A 208 9.29 -4.47 12.95
CA SER A 208 9.76 -5.05 11.72
C SER A 208 11.19 -5.59 11.75
N VAL A 209 11.32 -6.67 11.12
CA VAL A 209 12.56 -7.41 10.90
C VAL A 209 13.39 -6.75 9.80
N SER A 210 13.16 -5.48 9.47
CA SER A 210 13.93 -4.75 8.45
C SER A 210 14.53 -5.63 7.34
N PRO A 211 14.79 -5.28 6.18
CA PRO A 211 14.44 -4.08 5.44
C PRO A 211 13.00 -4.14 4.91
N GLY A 212 12.57 -3.10 4.19
CA GLY A 212 11.31 -3.13 3.45
C GLY A 212 11.28 -4.33 2.50
N TRP A 213 10.08 -4.84 2.23
CA TRP A 213 9.91 -6.11 1.50
C TRP A 213 10.60 -6.15 0.13
N LEU A 214 10.70 -4.99 -0.53
CA LEU A 214 11.32 -4.87 -1.85
C LEU A 214 12.80 -4.45 -1.80
N TYR A 215 13.36 -4.17 -0.63
CA TYR A 215 14.69 -3.56 -0.51
C TYR A 215 15.81 -4.41 -1.12
N SER A 216 15.77 -5.71 -0.93
CA SER A 216 16.84 -6.63 -1.33
C SER A 216 16.54 -7.42 -2.61
N ILE A 217 15.47 -7.07 -3.32
CA ILE A 217 15.06 -7.76 -4.55
C ILE A 217 15.00 -6.80 -5.72
N ASN A 218 15.10 -7.34 -6.93
CA ASN A 218 14.86 -6.63 -8.18
C ASN A 218 13.48 -7.03 -8.72
N PRO A 219 12.41 -6.36 -8.27
CA PRO A 219 11.06 -6.74 -8.64
C PRO A 219 10.79 -6.42 -10.11
N VAL A 220 10.01 -7.29 -10.76
CA VAL A 220 9.58 -7.13 -12.15
C VAL A 220 8.06 -7.09 -12.18
N TYR A 221 7.50 -6.23 -12.99
CA TYR A 221 6.08 -6.21 -13.31
C TYR A 221 5.86 -6.09 -14.82
N ILE A 222 4.70 -6.52 -15.29
CA ILE A 222 4.34 -6.49 -16.70
C ILE A 222 3.73 -5.12 -17.01
N LYS A 223 4.30 -4.41 -17.97
CA LYS A 223 3.75 -3.14 -18.46
C LYS A 223 2.82 -3.40 -19.63
N GLY A 224 1.58 -2.93 -19.54
CA GLY A 224 0.60 -2.92 -20.63
C GLY A 224 0.68 -1.66 -21.49
N LYS A 225 -0.25 -1.52 -22.44
CA LYS A 225 -0.38 -0.34 -23.28
C LYS A 225 -0.96 0.84 -22.52
N THR A 226 -1.86 0.57 -21.59
CA THR A 226 -2.50 1.53 -20.71
C THR A 226 -2.23 1.15 -19.25
N LEU A 227 -2.57 2.05 -18.33
CA LEU A 227 -2.52 1.74 -16.90
C LEU A 227 -3.52 0.63 -16.54
N PHE A 228 -4.70 0.60 -17.21
CA PHE A 228 -5.65 -0.49 -17.05
C PHE A 228 -5.02 -1.85 -17.43
N ASP A 229 -4.41 -1.93 -18.61
CA ASP A 229 -3.72 -3.16 -19.04
C ASP A 229 -2.61 -3.55 -18.06
N THR A 230 -1.85 -2.57 -17.57
CA THR A 230 -0.79 -2.82 -16.58
C THR A 230 -1.37 -3.41 -15.29
N LEU A 231 -2.46 -2.86 -14.78
CA LEU A 231 -3.14 -3.37 -13.59
C LEU A 231 -3.64 -4.80 -13.82
N MET A 232 -4.35 -5.05 -14.91
CA MET A 232 -4.90 -6.36 -15.22
C MET A 232 -3.83 -7.43 -15.43
N LEU A 233 -2.73 -7.12 -16.13
CA LEU A 233 -1.64 -8.07 -16.39
C LEU A 233 -0.85 -8.45 -15.11
N ASN A 234 -0.95 -7.65 -14.05
CA ASN A 234 -0.34 -7.95 -12.76
C ASN A 234 -1.37 -8.37 -11.68
N LEU A 235 -2.66 -8.39 -12.01
CA LEU A 235 -3.73 -8.83 -11.13
C LEU A 235 -3.85 -10.35 -11.18
N SER A 236 -3.33 -11.03 -10.18
CA SER A 236 -3.40 -12.49 -10.06
C SER A 236 -4.58 -12.89 -9.18
N LEU A 237 -5.77 -13.09 -9.78
CA LEU A 237 -6.94 -13.61 -9.09
C LEU A 237 -6.87 -15.12 -8.85
N VAL A 238 -6.04 -15.82 -9.62
CA VAL A 238 -5.81 -17.26 -9.50
C VAL A 238 -4.33 -17.50 -9.26
N THR A 239 -3.98 -18.10 -8.12
CA THR A 239 -2.62 -18.58 -7.87
C THR A 239 -2.55 -20.08 -8.08
N ASN A 240 -1.39 -20.59 -8.43
CA ASN A 240 -1.16 -22.03 -8.39
C ASN A 240 -1.15 -22.50 -6.95
N ASP A 241 -1.62 -23.72 -6.70
CA ASP A 241 -1.65 -24.31 -5.37
C ASP A 241 -0.26 -24.24 -4.75
N SER A 242 -0.16 -23.67 -3.58
CA SER A 242 0.98 -23.89 -2.73
C SER A 242 0.96 -25.37 -2.33
N ALA A 243 2.14 -26.01 -2.30
CA ALA A 243 2.29 -27.41 -1.96
C ALA A 243 1.77 -27.78 -0.54
N ASP A 244 1.51 -26.78 0.29
CA ASP A 244 1.01 -26.90 1.67
C ASP A 244 -0.51 -26.67 1.79
N GLY A 245 -1.23 -26.47 0.68
CA GLY A 245 -2.69 -26.27 0.70
C GLY A 245 -3.15 -24.94 1.29
N THR A 246 -2.22 -23.99 1.55
CA THR A 246 -2.62 -22.65 1.98
C THR A 246 -3.31 -21.93 0.84
N ASN A 247 -4.56 -21.59 1.05
CA ASN A 247 -5.40 -20.98 0.03
C ASN A 247 -5.23 -19.45 0.07
N TRP A 248 -4.20 -18.96 -0.58
CA TRP A 248 -3.86 -17.53 -0.67
C TRP A 248 -4.96 -16.66 -1.29
N LEU A 249 -5.96 -17.27 -1.92
CA LEU A 249 -7.00 -16.56 -2.66
C LEU A 249 -8.20 -16.17 -1.81
N ASN A 250 -8.51 -16.95 -0.78
CA ASN A 250 -9.82 -16.87 -0.16
C ASN A 250 -9.96 -15.81 0.93
N SER A 251 -8.87 -15.18 1.35
CA SER A 251 -8.93 -14.21 2.44
C SER A 251 -7.93 -13.06 2.22
N GLN A 252 -8.10 -12.34 1.13
CA GLN A 252 -7.28 -11.14 0.88
C GLN A 252 -7.63 -10.07 1.93
N ARG A 253 -6.66 -9.67 2.73
CA ARG A 253 -6.83 -8.71 3.81
C ARG A 253 -5.69 -7.69 3.83
N PRO A 254 -5.84 -6.55 3.17
CA PRO A 254 -4.85 -5.48 3.25
C PRO A 254 -4.81 -4.86 4.65
N VAL A 255 -3.72 -4.17 4.97
CA VAL A 255 -3.49 -3.64 6.34
C VAL A 255 -4.57 -2.68 6.81
N TRP A 256 -5.20 -1.92 5.93
CA TRP A 256 -6.30 -1.01 6.32
C TRP A 256 -7.61 -1.71 6.73
N GLU A 257 -7.75 -3.02 6.51
CA GLU A 257 -8.92 -3.79 6.96
C GLU A 257 -8.82 -4.28 8.41
N TYR A 258 -7.73 -4.04 9.10
CA TYR A 258 -7.67 -4.29 10.53
C TYR A 258 -8.53 -3.27 11.29
N ASP A 259 -9.37 -3.76 12.21
CA ASP A 259 -10.22 -2.91 13.05
C ASP A 259 -9.38 -2.11 14.03
N ASP A 260 -8.44 -2.78 14.70
CA ASP A 260 -7.43 -2.16 15.55
C ASP A 260 -6.04 -2.34 14.92
N ILE A 261 -5.39 -1.25 14.62
CA ILE A 261 -4.02 -1.27 14.09
C ILE A 261 -3.02 -1.92 15.07
N ASN A 262 -3.32 -1.92 16.37
CA ASN A 262 -2.46 -2.58 17.35
C ASN A 262 -2.39 -4.10 17.12
N ASP A 263 -3.46 -4.75 16.67
CA ASP A 263 -3.45 -6.18 16.34
C ASP A 263 -2.45 -6.46 15.21
N TYR A 264 -2.47 -5.63 14.17
CA TYR A 264 -1.49 -5.71 13.10
C TYR A 264 -0.05 -5.48 13.60
N LEU A 265 0.15 -4.44 14.44
CA LEU A 265 1.48 -4.16 15.01
C LEU A 265 2.01 -5.33 15.83
N GLN A 266 1.15 -5.97 16.64
CA GLN A 266 1.54 -7.14 17.44
C GLN A 266 1.91 -8.34 16.56
N GLN A 267 1.18 -8.61 15.50
CA GLN A 267 1.54 -9.65 14.54
C GLN A 267 2.92 -9.39 13.93
N ARG A 268 3.20 -8.16 13.52
CA ARG A 268 4.51 -7.76 12.99
C ARG A 268 5.63 -7.91 14.01
N LEU A 269 5.40 -7.53 15.28
CA LEU A 269 6.36 -7.70 16.38
C LEU A 269 6.66 -9.17 16.69
N ASN A 270 5.64 -10.02 16.57
CA ASN A 270 5.77 -11.47 16.78
C ASN A 270 6.37 -12.20 15.56
N GLY A 271 6.75 -11.48 14.51
CA GLY A 271 7.36 -12.05 13.32
C GLY A 271 6.39 -12.83 12.42
N VAL A 272 5.09 -12.59 12.56
CA VAL A 272 4.08 -13.19 11.66
C VAL A 272 4.23 -12.58 10.27
N TYR A 273 4.43 -13.44 9.26
CA TYR A 273 4.50 -13.02 7.87
C TYR A 273 3.11 -12.88 7.26
N PRO A 274 2.94 -11.98 6.27
CA PRO A 274 1.70 -11.94 5.47
C PRO A 274 1.41 -13.31 4.84
N ASP A 275 0.17 -13.74 4.96
CA ASP A 275 -0.31 -15.03 4.40
C ASP A 275 -1.16 -14.85 3.14
N ASN A 276 -1.34 -13.60 2.70
CA ASN A 276 -2.09 -13.26 1.51
C ASN A 276 -1.44 -12.09 0.73
N LEU A 277 -1.76 -11.99 -0.58
CA LEU A 277 -1.13 -10.98 -1.45
C LEU A 277 -1.50 -9.55 -1.08
N SER A 278 -2.75 -9.28 -0.69
CA SER A 278 -3.17 -7.92 -0.33
C SER A 278 -2.42 -7.42 0.90
N GLU A 279 -2.24 -8.25 1.92
CA GLU A 279 -1.43 -7.89 3.07
C GLU A 279 0.04 -7.73 2.69
N LEU A 280 0.60 -8.68 1.90
CA LEU A 280 1.97 -8.59 1.41
C LEU A 280 2.24 -7.30 0.63
N TYR A 281 1.28 -6.84 -0.17
CA TYR A 281 1.41 -5.62 -0.96
C TYR A 281 1.28 -4.34 -0.12
N THR A 282 0.68 -4.43 1.05
CA THR A 282 0.43 -3.28 1.94
C THR A 282 1.21 -3.33 3.25
N VAL A 283 2.10 -4.32 3.42
CA VAL A 283 2.87 -4.54 4.65
C VAL A 283 3.74 -3.32 5.01
N TRP A 284 3.74 -2.97 6.28
CA TRP A 284 4.60 -1.91 6.80
C TRP A 284 5.95 -2.45 7.26
N SER A 285 7.00 -1.79 6.83
CA SER A 285 8.36 -2.06 7.31
C SER A 285 8.72 -1.20 8.53
N ARG A 286 7.98 -0.14 8.79
CA ARG A 286 8.20 0.80 9.89
C ARG A 286 6.89 1.21 10.55
N MET A 287 6.91 1.28 11.88
CA MET A 287 5.89 2.00 12.63
C MET A 287 6.28 3.47 12.64
N ILE A 288 5.53 4.30 11.95
CA ILE A 288 5.77 5.73 11.83
C ILE A 288 4.54 6.52 12.25
N HIS A 289 4.77 7.76 12.66
CA HIS A 289 3.76 8.79 12.88
C HIS A 289 4.21 10.08 12.23
N VAL A 290 3.34 10.74 11.50
CA VAL A 290 3.59 12.04 10.87
C VAL A 290 2.81 13.10 11.60
N ASP A 291 3.53 14.09 12.14
CA ASP A 291 2.99 15.32 12.70
C ASP A 291 3.36 16.51 11.78
N TRP A 292 2.53 17.55 11.75
CA TRP A 292 2.82 18.75 10.97
C TRP A 292 3.16 19.90 11.89
N GLN A 293 4.38 20.42 11.77
CA GLN A 293 4.85 21.54 12.57
C GLN A 293 5.32 22.65 11.62
N ASN A 294 4.75 23.85 11.79
CA ASN A 294 5.08 25.01 10.95
C ASN A 294 4.94 24.75 9.43
N GLY A 295 3.94 23.96 9.04
CA GLY A 295 3.71 23.62 7.63
C GLY A 295 4.66 22.59 7.03
N GLN A 296 5.49 21.94 7.86
CA GLN A 296 6.42 20.88 7.45
C GLN A 296 6.10 19.56 8.17
N PRO A 297 6.25 18.40 7.51
CA PRO A 297 6.07 17.12 8.16
C PRO A 297 7.24 16.82 9.10
N VAL A 298 6.91 16.42 10.31
CA VAL A 298 7.85 15.88 11.30
C VAL A 298 7.49 14.41 11.49
N ILE A 299 8.43 13.52 11.18
CA ILE A 299 8.18 12.09 11.09
C ILE A 299 8.91 11.37 12.21
N PHE A 300 8.14 10.60 12.95
CA PHE A 300 8.57 9.83 14.10
C PHE A 300 8.65 8.34 13.80
#